data_330a8556e289a967d8a74f84bb408345
#
_entry.id   330a8556e289a967d8a74f84bb408345
#
_cell.length_a   1.000
_cell.length_b   1.000
_cell.length_c   1.000
_cell.angle_alpha   90.00
_cell.angle_beta   90.00
_cell.angle_gamma   90.00
#
_symmetry.space_group_name_H-M   'P 1'
#
loop_
_entity.id
_entity.type
_entity.pdbx_description
1 polymer ?
#
loop_
_entity_poly.entity_id
_entity_poly.type
_entity_poly.pdbx_seq_one_letter_code
_entity_poly.pdbx_strand_id
1 'polypeptide(L)'
;KQGRLDEAIEDAQSMMNEGYRNSSIYGMLGYFKLLRNDDLDETTKLCEEAYDYNSDDRDIKDNLSICYFRKGEYEKAEKISDELVGSTPNFVEGFYHGIQIAMKLNKYDKAAEYAEKLKECKRSGMTTVTEEEVNKLIQEVKNHNENTIG
;
A
#
# COMPACT_ATOMS: atom_id res chain seq x y z
N LYS A 1 8.29 19.60 8.15
CA LYS A 1 7.50 18.47 7.63
C LYS A 1 7.29 17.38 8.68
N GLN A 2 8.35 17.04 9.40
CA GLN A 2 8.25 16.05 10.49
C GLN A 2 7.29 16.52 11.59
N GLY A 3 7.31 17.80 11.95
CA GLY A 3 6.41 18.37 12.95
C GLY A 3 4.94 18.23 12.58
N ARG A 4 4.59 18.41 11.31
CA ARG A 4 3.20 18.24 10.84
C ARG A 4 2.75 16.79 10.89
N LEU A 5 3.67 15.88 10.58
CA LEU A 5 3.38 14.45 10.64
C LEU A 5 3.16 14.01 12.08
N ASP A 6 3.97 14.48 13.01
CA ASP A 6 3.83 14.21 14.44
C ASP A 6 2.49 14.72 14.96
N GLU A 7 2.10 15.95 14.62
CA GLU A 7 0.82 16.54 15.00
C GLU A 7 -0.36 15.73 14.44
N ALA A 8 -0.28 15.32 13.17
CA ALA A 8 -1.33 14.52 12.53
C ALA A 8 -1.54 13.19 13.24
N ILE A 9 -0.45 12.54 13.64
CA ILE A 9 -0.51 11.27 14.36
C ILE A 9 -1.10 11.48 15.75
N GLU A 10 -0.66 12.53 16.48
CA GLU A 10 -1.18 12.85 17.79
C GLU A 10 -2.69 13.14 17.74
N ASP A 11 -3.13 13.91 16.75
CA ASP A 11 -4.55 14.24 16.59
C ASP A 11 -5.38 12.98 16.32
N ALA A 12 -4.95 12.14 15.38
CA ALA A 12 -5.67 10.90 15.07
C ALA A 12 -5.68 9.94 16.26
N GLN A 13 -4.57 9.83 16.97
CA GLN A 13 -4.47 8.97 18.16
C GLN A 13 -5.36 9.49 19.28
N SER A 14 -5.42 10.80 19.47
CA SER A 14 -6.28 11.44 20.47
C SER A 14 -7.75 11.14 20.19
N MET A 15 -8.17 11.28 18.93
CA MET A 15 -9.53 10.93 18.51
C MET A 15 -9.87 9.48 18.84
N MET A 16 -8.97 8.57 18.56
CA MET A 16 -9.18 7.16 18.88
C MET A 16 -9.26 6.90 20.38
N ASN A 17 -8.42 7.57 21.16
CA ASN A 17 -8.43 7.47 22.63
C ASN A 17 -9.72 8.01 23.22
N GLU A 18 -10.33 8.99 22.58
CA GLU A 18 -11.63 9.54 22.99
C GLU A 18 -12.82 8.68 22.55
N GLY A 19 -12.55 7.60 21.81
CA GLY A 19 -13.57 6.67 21.37
C GLY A 19 -14.09 6.90 19.97
N TYR A 20 -13.57 7.88 19.24
CA TYR A 20 -13.94 8.11 17.85
C TYR A 20 -13.23 7.09 16.96
N ARG A 21 -13.99 6.15 16.44
CA ARG A 21 -13.45 5.14 15.52
C ARG A 21 -14.23 5.16 14.23
N ASN A 22 -13.52 5.33 13.11
CA ASN A 22 -14.08 5.18 11.78
C ASN A 22 -12.94 4.83 10.82
N SER A 23 -13.31 4.41 9.61
CA SER A 23 -12.33 3.97 8.61
C SER A 23 -11.32 5.05 8.25
N SER A 24 -11.75 6.32 8.16
CA SER A 24 -10.85 7.43 7.83
C SER A 24 -9.78 7.61 8.88
N ILE A 25 -10.13 7.58 10.16
CA ILE A 25 -9.17 7.73 11.26
C ILE A 25 -8.17 6.58 11.25
N TYR A 26 -8.65 5.34 11.12
CA TYR A 26 -7.78 4.16 11.02
C TYR A 26 -6.84 4.26 9.81
N GLY A 27 -7.39 4.61 8.65
CA GLY A 27 -6.59 4.72 7.42
C GLY A 27 -5.52 5.79 7.51
N MET A 28 -5.88 6.98 8.01
CA MET A 28 -4.92 8.07 8.19
C MET A 28 -3.83 7.73 9.19
N LEU A 29 -4.22 7.19 10.35
CA LEU A 29 -3.24 6.86 11.40
C LEU A 29 -2.24 5.81 10.91
N GLY A 30 -2.72 4.75 10.27
CA GLY A 30 -1.85 3.73 9.69
C GLY A 30 -0.89 4.30 8.65
N TYR A 31 -1.42 5.11 7.73
CA TYR A 31 -0.63 5.73 6.67
C TYR A 31 0.46 6.64 7.26
N PHE A 32 0.11 7.52 8.21
CA PHE A 32 1.06 8.44 8.81
C PHE A 32 2.14 7.72 9.62
N LYS A 33 1.80 6.64 10.32
CA LYS A 33 2.78 5.83 11.05
C LYS A 33 3.75 5.14 10.08
N LEU A 34 3.27 4.67 8.94
CA LEU A 34 4.14 4.13 7.89
C LEU A 34 5.08 5.19 7.33
N LEU A 35 4.57 6.39 7.08
CA LEU A 35 5.40 7.51 6.60
C LEU A 35 6.48 7.90 7.59
N ARG A 36 6.16 7.90 8.88
CA ARG A 36 7.12 8.26 9.94
C ARG A 36 8.09 7.11 10.28
N ASN A 37 7.86 5.93 9.73
CA ASN A 37 8.62 4.72 10.05
C ASN A 37 8.54 4.34 11.54
N ASP A 38 7.35 4.42 12.10
CA ASP A 38 7.07 3.96 13.46
C ASP A 38 7.36 2.46 13.58
N ASP A 39 7.42 1.96 14.81
CA ASP A 39 7.63 0.54 15.06
C ASP A 39 6.72 -0.30 14.17
N LEU A 40 7.32 -1.18 13.38
CA LEU A 40 6.60 -1.93 12.36
C LEU A 40 5.61 -2.94 12.95
N ASP A 41 5.98 -3.58 14.06
CA ASP A 41 5.07 -4.54 14.70
C ASP A 41 3.84 -3.85 15.28
N GLU A 42 4.00 -2.71 15.93
CA GLU A 42 2.89 -1.92 16.46
C GLU A 42 2.02 -1.38 15.33
N THR A 43 2.63 -0.86 14.28
CA THR A 43 1.90 -0.34 13.11
C THR A 43 1.12 -1.45 12.42
N THR A 44 1.70 -2.63 12.30
CA THR A 44 1.03 -3.79 11.71
C THR A 44 -0.20 -4.19 12.53
N LYS A 45 -0.08 -4.23 13.85
CA LYS A 45 -1.23 -4.53 14.74
C LYS A 45 -2.35 -3.53 14.56
N LEU A 46 -2.01 -2.25 14.46
CA LEU A 46 -3.00 -1.19 14.20
C LEU A 46 -3.70 -1.42 12.85
N CYS A 47 -2.94 -1.74 11.81
CA CYS A 47 -3.51 -1.99 10.49
C CYS A 47 -4.35 -3.26 10.44
N GLU A 48 -3.97 -4.29 11.20
CA GLU A 48 -4.78 -5.51 11.33
C GLU A 48 -6.09 -5.21 12.06
N GLU A 49 -6.05 -4.41 13.13
CA GLU A 49 -7.25 -3.95 13.83
C GLU A 49 -8.15 -3.15 12.90
N ALA A 50 -7.55 -2.26 12.11
CA ALA A 50 -8.29 -1.47 11.12
C ALA A 50 -8.98 -2.36 10.08
N TYR A 51 -8.29 -3.38 9.59
CA TYR A 51 -8.82 -4.33 8.63
C TYR A 51 -10.00 -5.13 9.23
N ASP A 52 -9.88 -5.56 10.48
CA ASP A 52 -10.97 -6.23 11.18
C ASP A 52 -12.18 -5.30 11.36
N TYR A 53 -11.93 -4.01 11.55
CA TYR A 53 -12.98 -3.01 11.67
C TYR A 53 -13.70 -2.77 10.33
N ASN A 54 -12.97 -2.64 9.23
CA ASN A 54 -13.54 -2.45 7.89
C ASN A 54 -12.62 -3.01 6.80
N SER A 55 -12.86 -4.26 6.43
CA SER A 55 -12.07 -4.96 5.42
C SER A 55 -12.31 -4.48 3.99
N ASP A 56 -13.31 -3.62 3.77
CA ASP A 56 -13.60 -3.09 2.43
C ASP A 56 -12.93 -1.76 2.15
N ASP A 57 -12.36 -1.11 3.15
CA ASP A 57 -11.72 0.20 2.97
C ASP A 57 -10.41 0.08 2.18
N ARG A 58 -10.30 0.88 1.12
CA ARG A 58 -9.16 0.88 0.22
C ARG A 58 -7.85 1.23 0.92
N ASP A 59 -7.85 2.29 1.70
CA ASP A 59 -6.63 2.79 2.34
C ASP A 59 -6.16 1.85 3.45
N ILE A 60 -7.09 1.25 4.17
CA ILE A 60 -6.79 0.25 5.21
C ILE A 60 -6.13 -0.97 4.57
N LYS A 61 -6.65 -1.47 3.45
CA LYS A 61 -6.06 -2.61 2.74
C LYS A 61 -4.65 -2.28 2.25
N ASP A 62 -4.46 -1.10 1.68
CA ASP A 62 -3.16 -0.71 1.16
C ASP A 62 -2.13 -0.62 2.29
N ASN A 63 -2.48 0.03 3.40
CA ASN A 63 -1.62 0.11 4.58
C ASN A 63 -1.22 -1.27 5.09
N LEU A 64 -2.17 -2.19 5.20
CA LEU A 64 -1.92 -3.55 5.71
C LEU A 64 -0.99 -4.32 4.77
N SER A 65 -1.20 -4.22 3.46
CA SER A 65 -0.33 -4.87 2.49
C SER A 65 1.11 -4.34 2.58
N ILE A 66 1.29 -3.03 2.79
CA ILE A 66 2.60 -2.42 2.98
C ILE A 66 3.26 -2.94 4.27
N CYS A 67 2.50 -3.05 5.35
CA CYS A 67 3.02 -3.60 6.62
C CYS A 67 3.57 -5.00 6.41
N TYR A 68 2.80 -5.89 5.82
CA TYR A 68 3.24 -7.26 5.56
C TYR A 68 4.44 -7.30 4.62
N PHE A 69 4.43 -6.47 3.59
CA PHE A 69 5.55 -6.37 2.66
C PHE A 69 6.85 -5.99 3.39
N ARG A 70 6.80 -4.96 4.22
CA ARG A 70 7.97 -4.48 4.99
C ARG A 70 8.46 -5.52 6.00
N LYS A 71 7.56 -6.35 6.53
CA LYS A 71 7.90 -7.46 7.44
C LYS A 71 8.48 -8.67 6.69
N GLY A 72 8.45 -8.68 5.36
CA GLY A 72 8.87 -9.82 4.56
C GLY A 72 7.84 -10.93 4.47
N GLU A 73 6.60 -10.68 4.92
CA GLU A 73 5.49 -11.63 4.85
C GLU A 73 4.77 -11.46 3.51
N TYR A 74 5.45 -11.81 2.42
CA TYR A 74 5.01 -11.49 1.06
C TYR A 74 3.72 -12.18 0.65
N GLU A 75 3.47 -13.41 1.08
CA GLU A 75 2.22 -14.12 0.76
C GLU A 75 1.02 -13.46 1.42
N LYS A 76 1.18 -13.00 2.65
CA LYS A 76 0.12 -12.25 3.35
C LYS A 76 -0.12 -10.92 2.65
N ALA A 77 0.96 -10.24 2.25
CA ALA A 77 0.86 -8.98 1.50
C ALA A 77 0.14 -9.20 0.19
N GLU A 78 0.43 -10.28 -0.53
CA GLU A 78 -0.21 -10.61 -1.80
C GLU A 78 -1.71 -10.80 -1.63
N LYS A 79 -2.13 -11.54 -0.62
CA LYS A 79 -3.56 -11.79 -0.38
C LYS A 79 -4.34 -10.48 -0.24
N ILE A 80 -3.84 -9.56 0.59
CA ILE A 80 -4.51 -8.27 0.81
C ILE A 80 -4.43 -7.39 -0.44
N SER A 81 -3.29 -7.38 -1.12
CA SER A 81 -3.09 -6.62 -2.35
C SER A 81 -4.02 -7.10 -3.47
N ASP A 82 -4.23 -8.41 -3.61
CA ASP A 82 -5.14 -8.96 -4.62
C ASP A 82 -6.59 -8.56 -4.34
N GLU A 83 -7.01 -8.55 -3.08
CA GLU A 83 -8.32 -8.04 -2.69
C GLU A 83 -8.45 -6.56 -3.06
N LEU A 84 -7.40 -5.79 -2.80
CA LEU A 84 -7.37 -4.35 -3.06
C LEU A 84 -7.52 -4.04 -4.56
N VAL A 85 -6.70 -4.63 -5.41
CA VAL A 85 -6.76 -4.36 -6.86
C VAL A 85 -8.04 -4.90 -7.49
N GLY A 86 -8.61 -5.97 -6.93
CA GLY A 86 -9.89 -6.52 -7.39
C GLY A 86 -11.07 -5.61 -7.11
N SER A 87 -11.03 -4.88 -6.00
CA SER A 87 -12.12 -3.98 -5.60
C SER A 87 -11.93 -2.53 -6.05
N THR A 88 -10.70 -2.13 -6.40
CA THR A 88 -10.38 -0.75 -6.79
C THR A 88 -9.47 -0.73 -8.04
N PRO A 89 -10.05 -1.02 -9.22
CA PRO A 89 -9.26 -1.22 -10.45
C PRO A 89 -8.53 0.02 -10.98
N ASN A 90 -8.80 1.21 -10.45
CA ASN A 90 -8.16 2.46 -10.88
C ASN A 90 -7.24 3.06 -9.81
N PHE A 91 -6.93 2.30 -8.78
CA PHE A 91 -6.11 2.79 -7.67
C PHE A 91 -4.62 2.59 -7.98
N VAL A 92 -3.92 3.66 -8.28
CA VAL A 92 -2.49 3.65 -8.65
C VAL A 92 -1.64 2.94 -7.60
N GLU A 93 -1.79 3.31 -6.32
CA GLU A 93 -1.00 2.74 -5.22
C GLU A 93 -1.21 1.24 -5.09
N GLY A 94 -2.43 0.75 -5.32
CA GLY A 94 -2.74 -0.68 -5.25
C GLY A 94 -1.92 -1.49 -6.25
N PHE A 95 -1.90 -1.07 -7.49
CA PHE A 95 -1.10 -1.75 -8.52
C PHE A 95 0.40 -1.55 -8.31
N TYR A 96 0.82 -0.36 -7.91
CA TYR A 96 2.22 -0.07 -7.64
C TYR A 96 2.78 -1.02 -6.57
N HIS A 97 2.11 -1.12 -5.43
CA HIS A 97 2.50 -2.03 -4.35
C HIS A 97 2.33 -3.50 -4.75
N GLY A 98 1.28 -3.81 -5.50
CA GLY A 98 1.04 -5.16 -6.01
C GLY A 98 2.17 -5.67 -6.89
N ILE A 99 2.72 -4.81 -7.74
CA ILE A 99 3.89 -5.14 -8.58
C ILE A 99 5.11 -5.45 -7.71
N GLN A 100 5.38 -4.62 -6.72
CA GLN A 100 6.51 -4.84 -5.82
C GLN A 100 6.40 -6.18 -5.09
N ILE A 101 5.21 -6.50 -4.61
CA ILE A 101 4.93 -7.78 -3.94
C ILE A 101 5.15 -8.95 -4.89
N ALA A 102 4.59 -8.87 -6.11
CA ALA A 102 4.73 -9.91 -7.13
C ALA A 102 6.20 -10.15 -7.49
N MET A 103 6.98 -9.08 -7.63
CA MET A 103 8.42 -9.19 -7.91
C MET A 103 9.16 -9.92 -6.79
N LYS A 104 8.84 -9.66 -5.53
CA LYS A 104 9.43 -10.36 -4.39
C LYS A 104 9.07 -11.84 -4.34
N LEU A 105 7.90 -12.19 -4.85
CA LEU A 105 7.44 -13.58 -4.92
C LEU A 105 7.85 -14.28 -6.22
N ASN A 106 8.63 -13.62 -7.08
CA ASN A 106 9.05 -14.12 -8.38
C ASN A 106 7.87 -14.43 -9.32
N LYS A 107 6.76 -13.72 -9.12
CA LYS A 107 5.56 -13.84 -9.97
C LYS A 107 5.60 -12.78 -11.07
N TYR A 108 6.55 -12.95 -11.98
CA TYR A 108 6.87 -11.93 -12.99
C TYR A 108 5.78 -11.72 -14.03
N ASP A 109 5.03 -12.76 -14.38
CA ASP A 109 3.87 -12.62 -15.27
C ASP A 109 2.78 -11.75 -14.64
N LYS A 110 2.54 -11.94 -13.35
CA LYS A 110 1.59 -11.14 -12.58
C LYS A 110 2.07 -9.68 -12.49
N ALA A 111 3.37 -9.49 -12.24
CA ALA A 111 3.96 -8.15 -12.21
C ALA A 111 3.80 -7.44 -13.55
N ALA A 112 4.00 -8.13 -14.67
CA ALA A 112 3.81 -7.57 -16.01
C ALA A 112 2.35 -7.22 -16.27
N GLU A 113 1.41 -8.07 -15.87
CA GLU A 113 -0.03 -7.81 -15.98
C GLU A 113 -0.43 -6.55 -15.20
N TYR A 114 0.03 -6.46 -13.95
CA TYR A 114 -0.26 -5.30 -13.10
C TYR A 114 0.41 -4.03 -13.62
N ALA A 115 1.59 -4.13 -14.25
CA ALA A 115 2.24 -2.98 -14.87
C ALA A 115 1.41 -2.42 -16.02
N GLU A 116 0.78 -3.28 -16.83
CA GLU A 116 -0.10 -2.82 -17.92
C GLU A 116 -1.35 -2.12 -17.34
N LYS A 117 -1.94 -2.69 -16.29
CA LYS A 117 -3.09 -2.07 -15.62
C LYS A 117 -2.72 -0.73 -14.97
N LEU A 118 -1.52 -0.64 -14.41
CA LEU A 118 -1.02 0.59 -13.80
C LEU A 118 -0.92 1.72 -14.83
N LYS A 119 -0.49 1.42 -16.05
CA LYS A 119 -0.43 2.40 -17.14
C LYS A 119 -1.80 2.98 -17.48
N GLU A 120 -2.86 2.20 -17.31
CA GLU A 120 -4.22 2.61 -17.60
C GLU A 120 -4.87 3.41 -16.46
N CYS A 121 -4.28 3.37 -15.26
CA CYS A 121 -4.82 4.09 -14.10
C CYS A 121 -4.69 5.60 -14.28
N LYS A 122 -5.76 6.32 -13.97
CA LYS A 122 -5.76 7.79 -13.99
C LYS A 122 -5.22 8.32 -12.67
N ARG A 123 -4.27 9.22 -12.77
CA ARG A 123 -3.74 9.93 -11.61
C ARG A 123 -4.72 10.98 -11.15
N SER A 124 -4.75 11.24 -9.85
CA SER A 124 -5.53 12.30 -9.23
C SER A 124 -4.61 13.16 -8.36
N GLY A 125 -5.13 14.26 -7.84
CA GLY A 125 -4.40 15.09 -6.88
C GLY A 125 -4.09 14.36 -5.57
N MET A 126 -4.77 13.24 -5.31
CA MET A 126 -4.56 12.42 -4.11
C MET A 126 -3.56 11.28 -4.32
N THR A 127 -3.10 11.07 -5.56
CA THR A 127 -2.12 10.02 -5.87
C THR A 127 -0.78 10.37 -5.22
N THR A 128 -0.26 9.47 -4.38
CA THR A 128 0.96 9.69 -3.60
C THR A 128 2.22 9.20 -4.31
N VAL A 129 2.09 8.22 -5.20
CA VAL A 129 3.22 7.69 -5.97
C VAL A 129 3.49 8.59 -7.18
N THR A 130 4.74 8.99 -7.39
CA THR A 130 5.09 9.88 -8.49
C THR A 130 5.13 9.13 -9.83
N GLU A 131 5.00 9.89 -10.93
CA GLU A 131 5.14 9.32 -12.28
C GLU A 131 6.54 8.71 -12.47
N GLU A 132 7.55 9.36 -11.91
CA GLU A 132 8.93 8.86 -11.98
C GLU A 132 9.06 7.49 -11.30
N GLU A 133 8.49 7.34 -10.10
CA GLU A 133 8.46 6.06 -9.37
C GLU A 133 7.73 4.98 -10.17
N VAL A 134 6.59 5.31 -10.74
CA VAL A 134 5.79 4.39 -11.57
C VAL A 134 6.59 3.94 -12.79
N ASN A 135 7.18 4.89 -13.53
CA ASN A 135 7.94 4.60 -14.74
C ASN A 135 9.17 3.74 -14.44
N LYS A 136 9.84 4.03 -13.32
CA LYS A 136 10.99 3.23 -12.88
C LYS A 136 10.60 1.79 -12.60
N LEU A 137 9.51 1.59 -11.87
CA LEU A 137 9.03 0.25 -11.53
C LEU A 137 8.62 -0.53 -12.80
N ILE A 138 7.88 0.11 -13.70
CA ILE A 138 7.48 -0.50 -14.96
C ILE A 138 8.71 -0.92 -15.76
N GLN A 139 9.75 -0.08 -15.79
CA GLN A 139 10.99 -0.40 -16.49
C GLN A 139 11.73 -1.57 -15.85
N GLU A 140 11.73 -1.67 -14.53
CA GLU A 140 12.31 -2.82 -13.81
C GLU A 140 11.63 -4.13 -14.19
N VAL A 141 10.30 -4.13 -14.23
CA VAL A 141 9.50 -5.31 -14.66
C VAL A 141 9.84 -5.69 -16.09
N LYS A 142 9.88 -4.72 -16.99
CA LYS A 142 10.21 -4.93 -18.41
C LYS A 142 11.61 -5.50 -18.59
N ASN A 143 12.60 -4.93 -17.91
CA ASN A 143 13.99 -5.38 -17.98
C ASN A 143 14.13 -6.82 -17.50
N HIS A 144 13.44 -7.18 -16.43
CA HIS A 144 13.46 -8.53 -15.90
C HIS A 144 12.90 -9.53 -16.92
N ASN A 145 11.75 -9.22 -17.51
CA ASN A 145 11.10 -10.10 -18.49
C ASN A 145 11.94 -10.26 -19.76
N GLU A 146 12.56 -9.21 -20.24
CA GLU A 146 13.46 -9.26 -21.42
C GLU A 146 14.67 -10.15 -21.14
N ASN A 147 15.26 -10.03 -19.95
CA ASN A 147 16.43 -10.85 -19.57
C ASN A 147 16.09 -12.33 -19.40
N THR A 148 14.85 -12.63 -19.02
CA THR A 148 14.38 -14.01 -18.84
C THR A 148 14.13 -14.70 -20.19
N ILE A 149 13.69 -13.95 -21.20
CA ILE A 149 13.41 -14.46 -22.55
C ILE A 149 14.70 -14.63 -23.35
N GLY A 150 15.69 -13.82 -23.06
CA GLY A 150 17.01 -13.91 -23.68
C GLY A 150 17.84 -15.00 -23.02
#